data_e9fd9090f84df0e4691f7118463f951f
#
_entry.id   e9fd9090f84df0e4691f7118463f951f
#
_cell.length_a   1.000
_cell.length_b   1.000
_cell.length_c   1.000
_cell.angle_alpha   90.00
_cell.angle_beta   90.00
_cell.angle_gamma   90.00
#
_symmetry.space_group_name_H-M   'P 1'
#
loop_
_entity.id
_entity.type
_entity.pdbx_description
1 polymer ?
#
loop_
_entity_poly.entity_id
_entity_poly.type
_entity_poly.pdbx_seq_one_letter_code
_entity_poly.pdbx_strand_id
1 'polypeptide(L)'
;MTLIKSISGIRGTIGGTPEDNLTPIDAVKFAAAYGTFIKKQRNKDEYKIVVGRDARLSGEMLQQLVMQTLVGLGIDVVDLDLSTTPTVELAVKLEHADGGIILTASHNPKQWNALKLLDKNGEFLNAEAGAEILKIASEASVSFAEVDQLGAIHKNDAYIDIHIDEVLDLELVDEDAIKAANFKIVVDGVISTG
;
A
#
# COMPACT_ATOMS: atom_id res chain seq x y z
N MET A 1 -16.08 -17.60 6.12
CA MET A 1 -15.89 -16.23 5.59
C MET A 1 -14.94 -15.49 6.51
N THR A 2 -13.80 -15.03 5.97
CA THR A 2 -12.80 -14.23 6.71
C THR A 2 -12.54 -12.89 6.04
N LEU A 3 -13.07 -12.65 4.83
CA LEU A 3 -12.90 -11.38 4.12
C LEU A 3 -13.63 -10.27 4.84
N ILE A 4 -12.87 -9.32 5.36
CA ILE A 4 -13.36 -8.13 6.06
C ILE A 4 -13.10 -6.93 5.15
N LYS A 5 -14.17 -6.26 4.77
CA LYS A 5 -14.18 -5.04 3.98
C LYS A 5 -14.45 -3.88 4.94
N SER A 6 -13.43 -3.10 5.23
CA SER A 6 -13.52 -2.01 6.21
C SER A 6 -12.94 -0.72 5.65
N ILE A 7 -13.17 0.38 6.36
CA ILE A 7 -12.61 1.70 6.06
C ILE A 7 -11.08 1.66 5.94
N SER A 8 -10.43 0.88 6.81
CA SER A 8 -8.97 0.75 6.85
C SER A 8 -8.40 -0.21 5.80
N GLY A 9 -9.24 -0.74 4.90
CA GLY A 9 -8.83 -1.62 3.83
C GLY A 9 -9.54 -2.97 3.81
N ILE A 10 -9.06 -3.84 2.93
CA ILE A 10 -9.61 -5.16 2.64
C ILE A 10 -8.67 -6.22 3.23
N ARG A 11 -9.13 -6.98 4.20
CA ARG A 11 -8.34 -7.97 4.94
C ARG A 11 -9.01 -9.33 4.93
N GLY A 12 -8.21 -10.40 4.81
CA GLY A 12 -8.73 -11.77 4.87
C GLY A 12 -7.62 -12.81 4.98
N THR A 13 -8.02 -14.06 5.16
CA THR A 13 -7.10 -15.19 5.02
C THR A 13 -6.86 -15.47 3.55
N ILE A 14 -5.62 -15.79 3.19
CA ILE A 14 -5.20 -16.11 1.83
C ILE A 14 -5.71 -17.49 1.42
N GLY A 15 -6.18 -17.61 0.20
CA GLY A 15 -6.73 -18.86 -0.35
C GLY A 15 -8.24 -18.96 -0.20
N GLY A 16 -8.80 -20.15 -0.45
CA GLY A 16 -10.24 -20.37 -0.34
C GLY A 16 -11.04 -19.84 -1.53
N THR A 17 -12.24 -19.34 -1.24
CA THR A 17 -13.21 -18.89 -2.25
C THR A 17 -13.22 -17.36 -2.34
N PRO A 18 -13.30 -16.77 -3.56
CA PRO A 18 -13.49 -15.33 -3.72
C PRO A 18 -14.68 -14.80 -2.91
N GLU A 19 -14.55 -13.62 -2.37
CA GLU A 19 -15.52 -12.92 -1.49
C GLU A 19 -15.67 -13.51 -0.07
N ASP A 20 -15.26 -14.75 0.14
CA ASP A 20 -15.19 -15.37 1.47
C ASP A 20 -13.80 -15.21 2.12
N ASN A 21 -12.76 -15.14 1.29
CA ASN A 21 -11.36 -15.03 1.66
C ASN A 21 -10.67 -13.95 0.81
N LEU A 22 -9.45 -13.56 1.16
CA LEU A 22 -8.64 -12.71 0.32
C LEU A 22 -7.94 -13.58 -0.74
N THR A 23 -8.55 -13.69 -1.91
CA THR A 23 -8.01 -14.43 -3.05
C THR A 23 -7.30 -13.50 -4.04
N PRO A 24 -6.54 -14.05 -5.02
CA PRO A 24 -6.02 -13.25 -6.13
C PRO A 24 -7.09 -12.43 -6.88
N ILE A 25 -8.29 -12.97 -7.04
CA ILE A 25 -9.41 -12.27 -7.70
C ILE A 25 -9.85 -11.07 -6.87
N ASP A 26 -9.94 -11.23 -5.55
CA ASP A 26 -10.27 -10.12 -4.65
C ASP A 26 -9.19 -9.03 -4.66
N ALA A 27 -7.92 -9.40 -4.68
CA ALA A 27 -6.82 -8.45 -4.78
C ALA A 27 -6.92 -7.59 -6.04
N VAL A 28 -7.14 -8.20 -7.21
CA VAL A 28 -7.35 -7.49 -8.48
C VAL A 28 -8.60 -6.62 -8.42
N LYS A 29 -9.73 -7.17 -7.93
CA LYS A 29 -11.01 -6.46 -7.81
C LYS A 29 -10.88 -5.17 -7.00
N PHE A 30 -10.26 -5.25 -5.81
CA PHE A 30 -10.14 -4.10 -4.92
C PHE A 30 -9.04 -3.12 -5.35
N ALA A 31 -7.95 -3.58 -5.94
CA ALA A 31 -6.94 -2.73 -6.56
C ALA A 31 -7.53 -1.92 -7.72
N ALA A 32 -8.34 -2.57 -8.57
CA ALA A 32 -9.03 -1.91 -9.68
C ALA A 32 -10.07 -0.89 -9.20
N ALA A 33 -10.83 -1.23 -8.16
CA ALA A 33 -11.79 -0.30 -7.57
C ALA A 33 -11.10 0.92 -6.94
N TYR A 34 -9.99 0.71 -6.23
CA TYR A 34 -9.21 1.80 -5.63
C TYR A 34 -8.59 2.70 -6.71
N GLY A 35 -7.93 2.15 -7.73
CA GLY A 35 -7.36 2.94 -8.82
C GLY A 35 -8.44 3.74 -9.58
N THR A 36 -9.62 3.15 -9.79
CA THR A 36 -10.77 3.84 -10.38
C THR A 36 -11.28 4.98 -9.49
N PHE A 37 -11.34 4.77 -8.17
CA PHE A 37 -11.67 5.82 -7.20
C PHE A 37 -10.69 6.99 -7.27
N ILE A 38 -9.38 6.72 -7.26
CA ILE A 38 -8.33 7.75 -7.39
C ILE A 38 -8.52 8.58 -8.67
N LYS A 39 -8.75 7.92 -9.81
CA LYS A 39 -8.99 8.62 -11.10
C LYS A 39 -10.24 9.49 -11.07
N LYS A 40 -11.31 9.07 -10.40
CA LYS A 40 -12.54 9.86 -10.26
C LYS A 40 -12.37 11.08 -9.36
N GLN A 41 -11.52 11.01 -8.34
CA GLN A 41 -11.28 12.13 -7.42
C GLN A 41 -10.49 13.28 -8.06
N ARG A 42 -9.74 12.99 -9.11
CA ARG A 42 -8.88 13.95 -9.79
C ARG A 42 -8.95 13.76 -11.29
N ASN A 43 -9.36 14.80 -12.00
CA ASN A 43 -9.33 14.80 -13.46
C ASN A 43 -7.96 15.32 -13.91
N LYS A 44 -7.00 14.41 -14.14
CA LYS A 44 -5.65 14.72 -14.65
C LYS A 44 -5.19 13.64 -15.63
N ASP A 45 -4.13 13.92 -16.36
CA ASP A 45 -3.62 13.03 -17.41
C ASP A 45 -2.75 11.88 -16.85
N GLU A 46 -2.04 12.14 -15.76
CA GLU A 46 -1.11 11.18 -15.15
C GLU A 46 -1.49 10.91 -13.69
N TYR A 47 -1.45 9.66 -13.29
CA TYR A 47 -1.72 9.20 -11.92
C TYR A 47 -0.56 8.36 -11.42
N LYS A 48 -0.26 8.48 -10.12
CA LYS A 48 0.82 7.74 -9.47
C LYS A 48 0.34 7.16 -8.14
N ILE A 49 0.63 5.88 -7.89
CA ILE A 49 0.33 5.20 -6.62
C ILE A 49 1.60 4.54 -6.08
N VAL A 50 1.88 4.73 -4.80
CA VAL A 50 2.97 4.04 -4.10
C VAL A 50 2.48 2.69 -3.59
N VAL A 51 3.28 1.64 -3.75
CA VAL A 51 2.96 0.29 -3.25
C VAL A 51 4.14 -0.24 -2.44
N GLY A 52 3.84 -0.71 -1.22
CA GLY A 52 4.81 -1.39 -0.37
C GLY A 52 4.18 -2.59 0.36
N ARG A 53 5.00 -3.49 0.89
CA ARG A 53 4.55 -4.69 1.58
C ARG A 53 5.41 -5.06 2.77
N ASP A 54 4.86 -5.87 3.67
CA ASP A 54 5.65 -6.60 4.66
C ASP A 54 6.20 -7.93 4.09
N ALA A 55 6.95 -8.67 4.91
CA ALA A 55 7.59 -9.93 4.51
C ALA A 55 6.66 -11.16 4.60
N ARG A 56 5.34 -11.00 4.60
CA ARG A 56 4.39 -12.11 4.60
C ARG A 56 4.55 -12.97 3.36
N LEU A 57 4.38 -14.29 3.51
CA LEU A 57 4.54 -15.28 2.43
C LEU A 57 3.69 -14.96 1.19
N SER A 58 2.52 -14.36 1.36
CA SER A 58 1.62 -13.96 0.27
C SER A 58 1.91 -12.56 -0.27
N GLY A 59 2.86 -11.82 0.33
CA GLY A 59 3.10 -10.40 0.04
C GLY A 59 3.47 -10.18 -1.42
N GLU A 60 4.47 -10.91 -1.92
CA GLU A 60 4.95 -10.76 -3.31
C GLU A 60 3.85 -11.08 -4.34
N MET A 61 3.12 -12.18 -4.14
CA MET A 61 2.00 -12.52 -5.04
C MET A 61 0.96 -11.41 -5.09
N LEU A 62 0.53 -10.89 -3.94
CA LEU A 62 -0.46 -9.82 -3.89
C LEU A 62 0.08 -8.52 -4.49
N GLN A 63 1.35 -8.20 -4.24
CA GLN A 63 2.01 -7.02 -4.78
C GLN A 63 2.01 -7.02 -6.30
N GLN A 64 2.41 -8.13 -6.93
CA GLN A 64 2.42 -8.26 -8.38
C GLN A 64 1.01 -8.08 -8.97
N LEU A 65 0.00 -8.72 -8.38
CA LEU A 65 -1.39 -8.59 -8.84
C LEU A 65 -1.89 -7.14 -8.71
N VAL A 66 -1.63 -6.49 -7.60
CA VAL A 66 -2.03 -5.10 -7.34
C VAL A 66 -1.34 -4.15 -8.31
N MET A 67 -0.01 -4.22 -8.43
CA MET A 67 0.74 -3.33 -9.31
C MET A 67 0.33 -3.48 -10.77
N GLN A 68 0.23 -4.72 -11.28
CA GLN A 68 -0.17 -4.95 -12.68
C GLN A 68 -1.61 -4.52 -12.93
N THR A 69 -2.49 -4.60 -11.94
CA THR A 69 -3.85 -4.07 -12.06
C THR A 69 -3.85 -2.55 -12.20
N LEU A 70 -3.03 -1.85 -11.41
CA LEU A 70 -2.89 -0.39 -11.50
C LEU A 70 -2.29 0.05 -12.84
N VAL A 71 -1.25 -0.65 -13.31
CA VAL A 71 -0.67 -0.46 -14.66
C VAL A 71 -1.74 -0.61 -15.73
N GLY A 72 -2.56 -1.65 -15.64
CA GLY A 72 -3.69 -1.85 -16.55
C GLY A 72 -4.76 -0.74 -16.52
N LEU A 73 -4.83 0.04 -15.44
CA LEU A 73 -5.70 1.22 -15.35
C LEU A 73 -5.04 2.50 -15.91
N GLY A 74 -3.80 2.44 -16.39
CA GLY A 74 -3.03 3.62 -16.82
C GLY A 74 -2.53 4.44 -15.62
N ILE A 75 -2.13 3.78 -14.55
CA ILE A 75 -1.59 4.41 -13.34
C ILE A 75 -0.15 3.98 -13.16
N ASP A 76 0.76 4.93 -12.98
CA ASP A 76 2.14 4.66 -12.65
C ASP A 76 2.26 4.17 -11.20
N VAL A 77 3.13 3.21 -10.98
CA VAL A 77 3.36 2.61 -9.68
C VAL A 77 4.80 2.85 -9.22
N VAL A 78 4.97 3.40 -8.03
CA VAL A 78 6.27 3.40 -7.33
C VAL A 78 6.29 2.19 -6.39
N ASP A 79 7.13 1.22 -6.73
CA ASP A 79 7.30 -0.01 -5.98
C ASP A 79 8.41 0.14 -4.94
N LEU A 80 8.04 0.14 -3.67
CA LEU A 80 8.98 0.20 -2.54
C LEU A 80 9.44 -1.18 -2.06
N ASP A 81 8.86 -2.25 -2.61
CA ASP A 81 9.09 -3.64 -2.17
C ASP A 81 8.86 -3.80 -0.66
N LEU A 82 9.80 -4.37 0.07
CA LEU A 82 9.73 -4.53 1.53
C LEU A 82 9.83 -3.16 2.21
N SER A 83 8.75 -2.77 2.89
CA SER A 83 8.61 -1.46 3.52
C SER A 83 7.75 -1.52 4.77
N THR A 84 7.97 -0.59 5.68
CA THR A 84 7.07 -0.39 6.83
C THR A 84 5.85 0.46 6.42
N THR A 85 4.78 0.36 7.19
CA THR A 85 3.59 1.22 6.98
C THR A 85 3.94 2.71 6.94
N PRO A 86 4.66 3.27 7.94
CA PRO A 86 5.00 4.69 7.90
C PRO A 86 5.96 5.07 6.76
N THR A 87 6.80 4.15 6.28
CA THR A 87 7.64 4.41 5.10
C THR A 87 6.79 4.62 3.85
N VAL A 88 5.74 3.82 3.65
CA VAL A 88 4.83 3.99 2.52
C VAL A 88 4.02 5.30 2.65
N GLU A 89 3.55 5.62 3.85
CA GLU A 89 2.85 6.88 4.14
C GLU A 89 3.71 8.11 3.82
N LEU A 90 4.98 8.08 4.20
CA LEU A 90 5.96 9.12 3.86
C LEU A 90 6.21 9.19 2.35
N ALA A 91 6.43 8.05 1.70
CA ALA A 91 6.71 7.98 0.27
C ALA A 91 5.57 8.55 -0.58
N VAL A 92 4.30 8.35 -0.18
CA VAL A 92 3.15 8.97 -0.87
C VAL A 92 3.31 10.48 -0.95
N LYS A 93 3.75 11.13 0.14
CA LYS A 93 3.95 12.57 0.20
C LYS A 93 5.15 13.02 -0.64
N LEU A 94 6.30 12.37 -0.47
CA LEU A 94 7.54 12.72 -1.16
C LEU A 94 7.46 12.51 -2.68
N GLU A 95 6.78 11.46 -3.11
CA GLU A 95 6.52 11.19 -4.52
C GLU A 95 5.42 12.06 -5.13
N HIS A 96 4.73 12.86 -4.32
CA HIS A 96 3.51 13.58 -4.74
C HIS A 96 2.48 12.64 -5.39
N ALA A 97 2.40 11.42 -4.87
CA ALA A 97 1.51 10.40 -5.39
C ALA A 97 0.03 10.70 -5.07
N ASP A 98 -0.88 10.11 -5.83
CA ASP A 98 -2.33 10.28 -5.63
C ASP A 98 -2.87 9.42 -4.50
N GLY A 99 -2.07 8.46 -4.06
CA GLY A 99 -2.38 7.56 -2.96
C GLY A 99 -1.35 6.47 -2.79
N GLY A 100 -1.65 5.50 -1.92
CA GLY A 100 -0.78 4.37 -1.66
C GLY A 100 -1.51 3.11 -1.28
N ILE A 101 -0.84 1.98 -1.44
CA ILE A 101 -1.33 0.67 -0.97
C ILE A 101 -0.24 -0.01 -0.15
N ILE A 102 -0.60 -0.43 1.07
CA ILE A 102 0.28 -1.21 1.93
C ILE A 102 -0.27 -2.62 2.06
N LEU A 103 0.53 -3.61 1.66
CA LEU A 103 0.18 -5.03 1.73
C LEU A 103 0.70 -5.62 3.04
N THR A 104 -0.13 -5.59 4.06
CA THR A 104 0.21 -6.08 5.41
C THR A 104 -1.03 -6.38 6.23
N ALA A 105 -1.00 -7.46 6.99
CA ALA A 105 -2.00 -7.74 8.01
C ALA A 105 -1.50 -7.47 9.44
N SER A 106 -0.43 -6.68 9.59
CA SER A 106 0.11 -6.26 10.89
C SER A 106 0.45 -7.48 11.77
N HIS A 107 -0.19 -7.61 12.94
CA HIS A 107 0.01 -8.69 13.92
C HIS A 107 -0.85 -9.94 13.70
N ASN A 108 -1.68 -9.97 12.65
CA ASN A 108 -2.47 -11.16 12.35
C ASN A 108 -1.59 -12.36 12.01
N PRO A 109 -2.04 -13.61 12.24
CA PRO A 109 -1.30 -14.83 11.90
C PRO A 109 -0.88 -14.88 10.41
N LYS A 110 0.09 -15.73 10.10
CA LYS A 110 0.76 -15.82 8.78
C LYS A 110 -0.18 -16.01 7.58
N GLN A 111 -1.33 -16.62 7.78
CA GLN A 111 -2.32 -16.86 6.73
C GLN A 111 -3.15 -15.63 6.36
N TRP A 112 -3.05 -14.53 7.11
CA TRP A 112 -3.74 -13.28 6.83
C TRP A 112 -2.89 -12.36 5.96
N ASN A 113 -3.57 -11.58 5.11
CA ASN A 113 -2.99 -10.39 4.50
C ASN A 113 -4.08 -9.33 4.28
N ALA A 114 -3.70 -8.13 3.86
CA ALA A 114 -4.64 -7.05 3.58
C ALA A 114 -4.09 -6.07 2.55
N LEU A 115 -4.99 -5.36 1.88
CA LEU A 115 -4.73 -4.14 1.15
C LEU A 115 -5.18 -2.99 2.03
N LYS A 116 -4.25 -2.23 2.58
CA LYS A 116 -4.52 -0.97 3.28
C LYS A 116 -4.36 0.18 2.31
N LEU A 117 -5.35 1.05 2.25
CA LEU A 117 -5.47 2.08 1.23
C LEU A 117 -5.23 3.46 1.83
N LEU A 118 -4.35 4.23 1.20
CA LEU A 118 -3.98 5.58 1.62
C LEU A 118 -4.51 6.63 0.63
N ASP A 119 -4.76 7.82 1.12
CA ASP A 119 -5.01 9.00 0.31
C ASP A 119 -3.70 9.68 -0.15
N LYS A 120 -3.82 10.78 -0.87
CA LYS A 120 -2.68 11.61 -1.36
C LYS A 120 -1.82 12.23 -0.25
N ASN A 121 -2.32 12.28 0.98
CA ASN A 121 -1.57 12.80 2.12
C ASN A 121 -0.80 11.70 2.85
N GLY A 122 -0.88 10.45 2.37
CA GLY A 122 -0.33 9.28 3.04
C GLY A 122 -1.15 8.86 4.26
N GLU A 123 -2.41 9.27 4.36
CA GLU A 123 -3.31 8.94 5.46
C GLU A 123 -4.27 7.82 5.06
N PHE A 124 -4.72 7.02 6.04
CA PHE A 124 -5.76 6.02 5.77
C PHE A 124 -7.05 6.68 5.29
N LEU A 125 -7.71 6.05 4.32
CA LEU A 125 -8.97 6.54 3.80
C LEU A 125 -10.04 6.66 4.89
N ASN A 126 -10.90 7.66 4.75
CA ASN A 126 -12.07 7.83 5.61
C ASN A 126 -13.23 6.89 5.21
N ALA A 127 -14.30 6.90 6.00
CA ALA A 127 -15.46 6.03 5.82
C ALA A 127 -16.16 6.23 4.47
N GLU A 128 -16.26 7.47 4.01
CA GLU A 128 -16.92 7.83 2.77
C GLU A 128 -16.16 7.30 1.56
N ALA A 129 -14.84 7.52 1.51
CA ALA A 129 -13.95 6.97 0.48
C ALA A 129 -13.99 5.44 0.45
N GLY A 130 -13.92 4.80 1.62
CA GLY A 130 -14.03 3.34 1.73
C GLY A 130 -15.36 2.81 1.19
N ALA A 131 -16.48 3.45 1.49
CA ALA A 131 -17.79 3.07 0.99
C ALA A 131 -17.89 3.22 -0.53
N GLU A 132 -17.33 4.30 -1.11
CA GLU A 132 -17.30 4.50 -2.56
C GLU A 132 -16.47 3.41 -3.27
N ILE A 133 -15.30 3.04 -2.74
CA ILE A 133 -14.48 1.96 -3.29
C ILE A 133 -15.24 0.62 -3.26
N LEU A 134 -15.90 0.29 -2.16
CA LEU A 134 -16.71 -0.92 -2.06
C LEU A 134 -17.87 -0.92 -3.08
N LYS A 135 -18.49 0.23 -3.31
CA LYS A 135 -19.51 0.40 -4.34
C LYS A 135 -18.94 0.14 -5.74
N ILE A 136 -17.82 0.77 -6.10
CA ILE A 136 -17.13 0.54 -7.40
C ILE A 136 -16.80 -0.94 -7.58
N ALA A 137 -16.27 -1.59 -6.53
CA ALA A 137 -15.96 -3.01 -6.56
C ALA A 137 -17.19 -3.91 -6.76
N SER A 138 -18.35 -3.54 -6.18
CA SER A 138 -19.59 -4.31 -6.32
C SER A 138 -20.25 -4.14 -7.68
N GLU A 139 -20.20 -2.94 -8.25
CA GLU A 139 -20.78 -2.62 -9.55
C GLU A 139 -19.91 -3.06 -10.73
N ALA A 140 -18.67 -3.49 -10.47
CA ALA A 140 -17.65 -3.80 -11.48
C ALA A 140 -17.48 -2.68 -12.52
N SER A 141 -17.70 -1.42 -12.09
CA SER A 141 -17.66 -0.22 -12.95
C SER A 141 -16.21 0.25 -13.15
N VAL A 142 -15.37 -0.63 -13.68
CA VAL A 142 -13.94 -0.40 -13.95
C VAL A 142 -13.72 -0.38 -15.46
N SER A 143 -12.99 0.62 -15.94
CA SER A 143 -12.49 0.69 -17.33
C SER A 143 -10.97 0.66 -17.30
N PHE A 144 -10.37 -0.29 -18.00
CA PHE A 144 -8.92 -0.37 -18.18
C PHE A 144 -8.46 0.53 -19.32
N ALA A 145 -7.18 0.87 -19.27
CA ALA A 145 -6.54 1.71 -20.28
C ALA A 145 -6.30 0.96 -21.59
N GLU A 146 -6.25 1.68 -22.69
CA GLU A 146 -5.78 1.15 -23.96
C GLU A 146 -4.27 0.93 -23.93
N VAL A 147 -3.73 0.12 -24.85
CA VAL A 147 -2.33 -0.32 -24.83
C VAL A 147 -1.32 0.83 -24.78
N ASP A 148 -1.60 1.93 -25.45
CA ASP A 148 -0.74 3.11 -25.49
C ASP A 148 -0.86 4.01 -24.24
N GLN A 149 -1.74 3.67 -23.31
CA GLN A 149 -2.03 4.41 -22.09
C GLN A 149 -1.77 3.59 -20.83
N LEU A 150 -1.11 2.45 -20.95
CA LEU A 150 -0.72 1.65 -19.80
C LEU A 150 0.27 2.42 -18.92
N GLY A 151 0.11 2.29 -17.59
CA GLY A 151 1.08 2.83 -16.64
C GLY A 151 2.40 2.06 -16.63
N ALA A 152 3.35 2.53 -15.85
CA ALA A 152 4.66 1.91 -15.66
C ALA A 152 4.93 1.59 -14.19
N ILE A 153 5.84 0.64 -13.91
CA ILE A 153 6.31 0.35 -12.55
C ILE A 153 7.72 0.90 -12.42
N HIS A 154 7.94 1.74 -11.42
CA HIS A 154 9.22 2.33 -11.05
C HIS A 154 9.65 1.81 -9.69
N LYS A 155 10.67 0.95 -9.66
CA LYS A 155 11.20 0.45 -8.38
C LYS A 155 12.03 1.52 -7.69
N ASN A 156 11.77 1.72 -6.40
CA ASN A 156 12.56 2.60 -5.52
C ASN A 156 12.72 1.96 -4.15
N ASP A 157 13.82 1.26 -3.93
CA ASP A 157 14.15 0.56 -2.68
C ASP A 157 14.93 1.42 -1.67
N ALA A 158 15.15 2.71 -1.97
CA ALA A 158 15.85 3.63 -1.08
C ALA A 158 14.97 4.22 0.04
N TYR A 159 13.66 3.97 0.03
CA TYR A 159 12.74 4.66 0.94
C TYR A 159 12.91 4.30 2.43
N ILE A 160 13.49 3.16 2.77
CA ILE A 160 13.84 2.87 4.17
C ILE A 160 14.92 3.86 4.65
N ASP A 161 15.98 4.07 3.85
CA ASP A 161 17.06 5.00 4.20
C ASP A 161 16.56 6.45 4.21
N ILE A 162 15.78 6.85 3.21
CA ILE A 162 15.12 8.18 3.18
C ILE A 162 14.27 8.41 4.44
N HIS A 163 13.51 7.41 4.87
CA HIS A 163 12.70 7.53 6.08
C HIS A 163 13.54 7.65 7.34
N ILE A 164 14.67 6.94 7.41
CA ILE A 164 15.63 7.06 8.52
C ILE A 164 16.18 8.50 8.57
N ASP A 165 16.62 9.03 7.44
CA ASP A 165 17.15 10.40 7.33
C ASP A 165 16.09 11.43 7.77
N GLU A 166 14.85 11.31 7.30
CA GLU A 166 13.74 12.18 7.71
C GLU A 166 13.46 12.11 9.22
N VAL A 167 13.62 10.95 9.85
CA VAL A 167 13.48 10.81 11.31
C VAL A 167 14.63 11.46 12.05
N LEU A 168 15.87 11.31 11.55
CA LEU A 168 17.06 11.91 12.16
C LEU A 168 17.05 13.45 12.04
N ASP A 169 16.46 14.00 10.98
CA ASP A 169 16.34 15.44 10.75
C ASP A 169 15.24 16.11 11.59
N LEU A 170 14.45 15.34 12.37
CA LEU A 170 13.44 15.93 13.24
C LEU A 170 14.09 16.78 14.35
N GLU A 171 13.59 17.99 14.57
CA GLU A 171 14.08 18.93 15.60
C GLU A 171 14.19 18.32 17.01
N LEU A 172 13.35 17.35 17.32
CA LEU A 172 13.32 16.66 18.62
C LEU A 172 14.29 15.48 18.71
N VAL A 173 15.00 15.13 17.65
CA VAL A 173 15.99 14.04 17.63
C VAL A 173 17.38 14.62 17.84
N ASP A 174 17.96 14.37 18.98
CA ASP A 174 19.33 14.76 19.32
C ASP A 174 20.25 13.52 19.27
N GLU A 175 20.84 13.28 18.10
CA GLU A 175 21.74 12.14 17.88
C GLU A 175 22.94 12.17 18.82
N ASP A 176 23.51 13.32 19.13
CA ASP A 176 24.70 13.43 19.97
C ASP A 176 24.35 13.06 21.41
N ALA A 177 23.21 13.51 21.92
CA ALA A 177 22.71 13.11 23.23
C ALA A 177 22.41 11.60 23.28
N ILE A 178 21.80 11.02 22.23
CA ILE A 178 21.54 9.58 22.14
C ILE A 178 22.85 8.78 22.14
N LYS A 179 23.83 9.19 21.34
CA LYS A 179 25.16 8.56 21.28
C LYS A 179 25.90 8.65 22.63
N ALA A 180 25.84 9.83 23.29
CA ALA A 180 26.46 10.04 24.59
C ALA A 180 25.84 9.21 25.73
N ALA A 181 24.55 8.91 25.64
CA ALA A 181 23.83 8.11 26.64
C ALA A 181 24.30 6.65 26.68
N ASN A 182 24.96 6.16 25.63
CA ASN A 182 25.53 4.81 25.54
C ASN A 182 24.53 3.69 25.95
N PHE A 183 23.31 3.75 25.43
CA PHE A 183 22.27 2.78 25.74
C PHE A 183 22.66 1.36 25.33
N LYS A 184 22.22 0.37 26.11
CA LYS A 184 22.24 -1.04 25.70
C LYS A 184 20.89 -1.40 25.12
N ILE A 185 20.84 -1.65 23.81
CA ILE A 185 19.61 -1.88 23.07
C ILE A 185 19.60 -3.31 22.55
N VAL A 186 18.46 -3.99 22.69
CA VAL A 186 18.19 -5.27 22.03
C VAL A 186 17.03 -5.03 21.05
N VAL A 187 17.25 -5.38 19.79
CA VAL A 187 16.24 -5.22 18.72
C VAL A 187 15.89 -6.59 18.16
N ASP A 188 14.60 -6.88 18.05
CA ASP A 188 14.07 -8.03 17.34
C ASP A 188 13.24 -7.56 16.17
N GLY A 189 13.75 -7.68 14.95
CA GLY A 189 13.08 -7.30 13.71
C GLY A 189 12.11 -8.36 13.17
N VAL A 190 11.88 -9.47 13.89
CA VAL A 190 10.97 -10.59 13.54
C VAL A 190 11.12 -11.12 12.10
N ILE A 191 12.30 -10.91 11.49
CA ILE A 191 12.58 -11.26 10.08
C ILE A 191 11.51 -10.67 9.13
N SER A 192 11.18 -9.40 9.31
CA SER A 192 10.23 -8.67 8.45
C SER A 192 10.89 -7.41 7.86
N THR A 193 10.26 -6.26 7.96
CA THR A 193 10.69 -4.99 7.35
C THR A 193 11.27 -3.99 8.36
N GLY A 194 11.43 -4.42 9.59
CA GLY A 194 12.07 -3.63 10.65
C GLY A 194 13.51 -3.98 10.87
#